data_52d9dd73708b8c028737592e3dac6b45
#
_entry.id   52d9dd73708b8c028737592e3dac6b45
#
_cell.length_a   1.000
_cell.length_b   1.000
_cell.length_c   1.000
_cell.angle_alpha   90.00
_cell.angle_beta   90.00
_cell.angle_gamma   90.00
#
_symmetry.space_group_name_H-M   'P 1'
#
loop_
_entity.id
_entity.type
_entity.pdbx_description
1 polymer ?
#
loop_
_entity_poly.entity_id
_entity_poly.type
_entity_poly.pdbx_seq_one_letter_code
_entity_poly.pdbx_strand_id
1 'polypeptide(L)'
;MSYSEKIIAELEKRYADQPEFIQAAREVLTTIQPALDAHPEYERASLLERLVEPERIIMFRVPWVDDAGKVQVNRGYRIEFNSAIGPYKGGLRLHPSVNLSILKFLGFEQIFKNSLTTLPMGGGKGGSDFDPKGKSDREVMAFCQSFMTELYRHIGPNTDVPAGDIGTGAREIGYMFGQYKRLRNEWSGVLTGKGLPFGGSLARTEATGYGAVYFLTHMLAEKNETLNGKTVCISGSGNVAIYAAQKAQQLGAKVITVSDSSGYVYDPDGIDIELLKDVKEVRRARIREYAEARTSAIYHEGERPWGETCDIAMPCATQNELELTDAQKLVSGGTRFVVEGANMPTTLEATNYLVENGVFFAPGKAANAGGVSVSGLEMSQNAEHLSWTFDEVDSKLQNIMANIYTAASEAAEKYGHPGNLIFGANIAGFLKVADAMMAQGVC
;
A
#
# COMPACT_ATOMS: atom_id res chain seq x y z
N MET A 1 25.06 -20.05 10.75
CA MET A 1 24.21 -19.33 9.75
C MET A 1 22.79 -19.76 10.04
N SER A 2 21.92 -18.81 10.37
CA SER A 2 20.50 -19.08 10.63
C SER A 2 19.79 -19.51 9.33
N TYR A 3 18.55 -20.03 9.46
CA TYR A 3 17.79 -20.44 8.27
C TYR A 3 17.54 -19.26 7.32
N SER A 4 17.15 -18.10 7.85
CA SER A 4 16.99 -16.89 7.02
C SER A 4 18.27 -16.43 6.35
N GLU A 5 19.40 -16.42 7.06
CA GLU A 5 20.71 -16.04 6.46
C GLU A 5 21.13 -16.96 5.31
N LYS A 6 20.87 -18.26 5.44
CA LYS A 6 21.13 -19.24 4.36
C LYS A 6 20.31 -18.90 3.11
N ILE A 7 19.01 -18.64 3.27
CA ILE A 7 18.11 -18.30 2.14
C ILE A 7 18.50 -16.97 1.52
N ILE A 8 18.83 -15.94 2.31
CA ILE A 8 19.30 -14.65 1.81
C ILE A 8 20.55 -14.83 0.94
N ALA A 9 21.54 -15.62 1.40
CA ALA A 9 22.77 -15.86 0.64
C ALA A 9 22.50 -16.61 -0.67
N GLU A 10 21.54 -17.54 -0.69
CA GLU A 10 21.11 -18.23 -1.92
C GLU A 10 20.41 -17.28 -2.90
N LEU A 11 19.54 -16.40 -2.42
CA LEU A 11 18.85 -15.39 -3.23
C LEU A 11 19.83 -14.42 -3.88
N GLU A 12 20.82 -13.93 -3.13
CA GLU A 12 21.87 -13.03 -3.65
C GLU A 12 22.66 -13.66 -4.78
N LYS A 13 22.95 -14.95 -4.66
CA LYS A 13 23.64 -15.69 -5.71
C LYS A 13 22.76 -15.95 -6.93
N ARG A 14 21.48 -16.28 -6.72
CA ARG A 14 20.54 -16.67 -7.78
C ARG A 14 20.00 -15.48 -8.55
N TYR A 15 19.73 -14.36 -7.87
CA TYR A 15 19.05 -13.18 -8.39
C TYR A 15 19.89 -11.91 -8.30
N ALA A 16 21.21 -12.03 -8.56
CA ALA A 16 22.13 -10.88 -8.50
C ALA A 16 21.73 -9.69 -9.39
N ASP A 17 20.89 -9.93 -10.40
CA ASP A 17 20.31 -8.93 -11.31
C ASP A 17 18.98 -8.32 -10.80
N GLN A 18 18.50 -8.69 -9.58
CA GLN A 18 17.23 -8.26 -9.01
C GLN A 18 17.41 -7.61 -7.63
N PRO A 19 18.13 -6.47 -7.54
CA PRO A 19 18.55 -5.89 -6.27
C PRO A 19 17.37 -5.45 -5.40
N GLU A 20 16.28 -4.93 -5.97
CA GLU A 20 15.11 -4.48 -5.22
C GLU A 20 14.40 -5.66 -4.56
N PHE A 21 14.32 -6.79 -5.25
CA PHE A 21 13.72 -8.01 -4.68
C PHE A 21 14.59 -8.58 -3.55
N ILE A 22 15.91 -8.65 -3.72
CA ILE A 22 16.84 -9.12 -2.69
C ILE A 22 16.75 -8.25 -1.44
N GLN A 23 16.68 -6.93 -1.61
CA GLN A 23 16.56 -5.99 -0.48
C GLN A 23 15.29 -6.25 0.34
N ALA A 24 14.14 -6.39 -0.31
CA ALA A 24 12.87 -6.66 0.35
C ALA A 24 12.85 -8.04 1.04
N ALA A 25 13.38 -9.06 0.37
CA ALA A 25 13.49 -10.40 0.95
C ALA A 25 14.38 -10.38 2.21
N ARG A 26 15.54 -9.70 2.15
CA ARG A 26 16.43 -9.55 3.30
C ARG A 26 15.73 -8.87 4.48
N GLU A 27 15.03 -7.77 4.23
CA GLU A 27 14.31 -7.03 5.28
C GLU A 27 13.30 -7.92 6.00
N VAL A 28 12.45 -8.62 5.26
CA VAL A 28 11.43 -9.50 5.84
C VAL A 28 12.06 -10.70 6.53
N LEU A 29 12.95 -11.44 5.84
CA LEU A 29 13.54 -12.68 6.35
C LEU A 29 14.38 -12.47 7.61
N THR A 30 15.03 -11.31 7.74
CA THR A 30 15.77 -10.97 8.97
C THR A 30 14.84 -10.76 10.15
N THR A 31 13.69 -10.11 9.92
CA THR A 31 12.75 -9.80 11.00
C THR A 31 11.94 -11.01 11.49
N ILE A 32 11.74 -12.02 10.65
CA ILE A 32 10.97 -13.23 11.04
C ILE A 32 11.81 -14.33 11.68
N GLN A 33 13.13 -14.15 11.83
CA GLN A 33 14.02 -15.20 12.37
C GLN A 33 13.56 -15.74 13.75
N PRO A 34 13.11 -14.95 14.73
CA PRO A 34 12.61 -15.50 15.99
C PRO A 34 11.38 -16.41 15.84
N ALA A 35 10.53 -16.16 14.85
CA ALA A 35 9.43 -17.05 14.54
C ALA A 35 9.91 -18.37 13.92
N LEU A 36 10.95 -18.33 13.08
CA LEU A 36 11.58 -19.52 12.51
C LEU A 36 12.26 -20.37 13.58
N ASP A 37 12.93 -19.75 14.55
CA ASP A 37 13.57 -20.45 15.68
C ASP A 37 12.55 -21.16 16.57
N ALA A 38 11.34 -20.58 16.71
CA ALA A 38 10.24 -21.18 17.45
C ALA A 38 9.55 -22.34 16.69
N HIS A 39 9.74 -22.43 15.37
CA HIS A 39 9.05 -23.35 14.47
C HIS A 39 10.03 -24.11 13.54
N PRO A 40 10.86 -25.04 14.10
CA PRO A 40 11.86 -25.76 13.33
C PRO A 40 11.26 -26.67 12.23
N GLU A 41 9.97 -26.94 12.28
CA GLU A 41 9.23 -27.64 11.22
C GLU A 41 9.19 -26.87 9.90
N TYR A 42 9.31 -25.54 9.91
CA TYR A 42 9.32 -24.73 8.70
C TYR A 42 10.58 -24.98 7.86
N GLU A 43 11.76 -25.10 8.49
CA GLU A 43 12.98 -25.44 7.76
C GLU A 43 12.92 -26.86 7.19
N ARG A 44 12.41 -27.83 7.96
CA ARG A 44 12.23 -29.21 7.49
C ARG A 44 11.30 -29.32 6.28
N ALA A 45 10.35 -28.39 6.14
CA ALA A 45 9.42 -28.32 5.02
C ALA A 45 9.91 -27.44 3.87
N SER A 46 11.14 -26.92 3.92
CA SER A 46 11.68 -25.94 2.95
C SER A 46 10.72 -24.78 2.72
N LEU A 47 10.15 -24.24 3.81
CA LEU A 47 9.10 -23.24 3.73
C LEU A 47 9.60 -21.95 3.10
N LEU A 48 10.79 -21.46 3.51
CA LEU A 48 11.33 -20.20 2.99
C LEU A 48 11.72 -20.32 1.52
N GLU A 49 12.28 -21.45 1.10
CA GLU A 49 12.62 -21.69 -0.32
C GLU A 49 11.38 -21.56 -1.20
N ARG A 50 10.21 -22.04 -0.74
CA ARG A 50 8.94 -21.90 -1.46
C ARG A 50 8.35 -20.50 -1.34
N LEU A 51 8.49 -19.85 -0.20
CA LEU A 51 7.94 -18.52 0.07
C LEU A 51 8.62 -17.42 -0.74
N VAL A 52 9.92 -17.54 -0.99
CA VAL A 52 10.69 -16.53 -1.74
C VAL A 52 10.69 -16.75 -3.25
N GLU A 53 10.14 -17.86 -3.72
CA GLU A 53 9.97 -18.14 -5.14
C GLU A 53 8.51 -17.91 -5.55
N PRO A 54 8.24 -17.04 -6.56
CA PRO A 54 6.87 -16.87 -7.07
C PRO A 54 6.29 -18.19 -7.61
N GLU A 55 5.03 -18.46 -7.33
CA GLU A 55 4.35 -19.62 -7.90
C GLU A 55 4.32 -19.57 -9.44
N ARG A 56 4.15 -18.36 -10.01
CA ARG A 56 4.20 -18.12 -11.47
C ARG A 56 4.65 -16.71 -11.80
N ILE A 57 5.36 -16.60 -12.92
CA ILE A 57 5.68 -15.32 -13.57
C ILE A 57 5.17 -15.38 -14.99
N ILE A 58 4.28 -14.46 -15.34
CA ILE A 58 3.71 -14.32 -16.68
C ILE A 58 4.29 -13.04 -17.28
N MET A 59 4.96 -13.17 -18.42
CA MET A 59 5.52 -12.06 -19.16
C MET A 59 5.05 -12.13 -20.61
N PHE A 60 4.59 -11.01 -21.15
CA PHE A 60 4.01 -10.95 -22.48
C PHE A 60 4.28 -9.63 -23.19
N ARG A 61 4.19 -9.65 -24.51
CA ARG A 61 4.29 -8.47 -25.37
C ARG A 61 2.93 -7.77 -25.47
N VAL A 62 2.93 -6.43 -25.38
CA VAL A 62 1.75 -5.58 -25.48
C VAL A 62 1.92 -4.63 -26.69
N PRO A 63 1.49 -5.03 -27.90
CA PRO A 63 1.50 -4.14 -29.06
C PRO A 63 0.23 -3.28 -29.08
N TRP A 64 0.38 -1.99 -29.38
CA TRP A 64 -0.75 -1.07 -29.50
C TRP A 64 -0.41 0.03 -30.52
N VAL A 65 -1.41 0.80 -30.97
CA VAL A 65 -1.23 1.84 -31.99
C VAL A 65 -1.50 3.19 -31.34
N ASP A 66 -0.55 4.12 -31.49
CA ASP A 66 -0.66 5.48 -30.99
C ASP A 66 -1.54 6.39 -31.89
N ASP A 67 -1.74 7.61 -31.47
CA ASP A 67 -2.58 8.59 -32.18
C ASP A 67 -2.02 8.99 -33.56
N ALA A 68 -0.72 8.80 -33.77
CA ALA A 68 -0.07 9.02 -35.07
C ALA A 68 -0.18 7.79 -36.02
N GLY A 69 -0.83 6.70 -35.57
CA GLY A 69 -0.94 5.44 -36.33
C GLY A 69 0.31 4.56 -36.27
N LYS A 70 1.27 4.88 -35.41
CA LYS A 70 2.50 4.11 -35.24
C LYS A 70 2.30 2.97 -34.25
N VAL A 71 2.82 1.78 -34.59
CA VAL A 71 2.83 0.64 -33.69
C VAL A 71 3.84 0.87 -32.57
N GLN A 72 3.38 0.76 -31.33
CA GLN A 72 4.16 0.76 -30.11
C GLN A 72 4.18 -0.64 -29.51
N VAL A 73 5.25 -0.98 -28.78
CA VAL A 73 5.38 -2.28 -28.13
C VAL A 73 5.90 -2.09 -26.72
N ASN A 74 5.12 -2.53 -25.74
CA ASN A 74 5.48 -2.56 -24.34
C ASN A 74 5.58 -4.00 -23.85
N ARG A 75 6.11 -4.17 -22.65
CA ARG A 75 6.23 -5.45 -21.96
C ARG A 75 5.26 -5.49 -20.80
N GLY A 76 4.39 -6.51 -20.75
CA GLY A 76 3.47 -6.76 -19.69
C GLY A 76 3.95 -7.86 -18.76
N TYR A 77 3.60 -7.75 -17.47
CA TYR A 77 3.96 -8.71 -16.43
C TYR A 77 2.80 -8.97 -15.48
N ARG A 78 2.72 -10.21 -14.98
CA ARG A 78 1.98 -10.59 -13.78
C ARG A 78 2.79 -11.57 -12.96
N ILE A 79 3.03 -11.24 -11.69
CA ILE A 79 3.69 -12.09 -10.72
C ILE A 79 2.62 -12.64 -9.80
N GLU A 80 2.30 -13.90 -9.95
CA GLU A 80 1.46 -14.69 -9.06
C GLU A 80 2.37 -15.27 -7.98
N PHE A 81 2.49 -14.54 -6.85
CA PHE A 81 3.59 -14.82 -5.93
C PHE A 81 3.25 -15.95 -4.96
N ASN A 82 2.11 -15.85 -4.26
CA ASN A 82 1.69 -16.85 -3.28
C ASN A 82 0.17 -16.86 -3.15
N SER A 83 -0.44 -18.02 -3.23
CA SER A 83 -1.88 -18.23 -3.17
C SER A 83 -2.36 -18.99 -1.93
N ALA A 84 -1.47 -19.25 -0.96
CA ALA A 84 -1.79 -20.11 0.19
C ALA A 84 -3.00 -19.63 1.02
N ILE A 85 -3.25 -18.31 1.07
CA ILE A 85 -4.37 -17.75 1.85
C ILE A 85 -5.53 -17.22 1.00
N GLY A 86 -5.47 -17.35 -0.31
CA GLY A 86 -6.53 -16.90 -1.22
C GLY A 86 -6.02 -16.53 -2.61
N PRO A 87 -6.90 -16.05 -3.50
CA PRO A 87 -6.53 -15.62 -4.85
C PRO A 87 -5.39 -14.61 -4.81
N TYR A 88 -4.49 -14.65 -5.81
CA TYR A 88 -3.45 -13.64 -5.92
C TYR A 88 -4.09 -12.25 -5.99
N LYS A 89 -3.57 -11.31 -5.22
CA LYS A 89 -4.12 -9.95 -5.13
C LYS A 89 -3.01 -8.92 -5.09
N GLY A 90 -3.10 -7.92 -5.96
CA GLY A 90 -2.20 -6.79 -5.98
C GLY A 90 -2.32 -5.96 -7.24
N GLY A 91 -1.79 -4.73 -7.18
CA GLY A 91 -1.97 -3.72 -8.21
C GLY A 91 -1.22 -3.99 -9.51
N LEU A 92 -1.64 -3.29 -10.56
CA LEU A 92 -0.95 -3.19 -11.85
C LEU A 92 -0.28 -1.81 -11.91
N ARG A 93 1.04 -1.78 -11.98
CA ARG A 93 1.82 -0.54 -12.12
C ARG A 93 2.10 -0.23 -13.59
N LEU A 94 1.72 0.95 -14.03
CA LEU A 94 2.05 1.47 -15.37
C LEU A 94 3.05 2.62 -15.24
N HIS A 95 4.33 2.31 -15.44
CA HIS A 95 5.41 3.28 -15.30
C HIS A 95 6.67 2.80 -16.05
N PRO A 96 7.43 3.71 -16.69
CA PRO A 96 8.63 3.33 -17.45
C PRO A 96 9.69 2.55 -16.67
N SER A 97 9.74 2.70 -15.34
CA SER A 97 10.70 1.97 -14.49
C SER A 97 10.30 0.52 -14.21
N VAL A 98 9.13 0.08 -14.63
CA VAL A 98 8.65 -1.29 -14.34
C VAL A 98 9.56 -2.33 -14.97
N ASN A 99 10.07 -3.22 -14.14
CA ASN A 99 10.87 -4.38 -14.51
C ASN A 99 10.53 -5.57 -13.59
N LEU A 100 11.13 -6.73 -13.86
CA LEU A 100 10.85 -7.94 -13.11
C LEU A 100 11.25 -7.84 -11.63
N SER A 101 12.41 -7.24 -11.32
CA SER A 101 12.91 -7.08 -9.96
C SER A 101 11.94 -6.27 -9.10
N ILE A 102 11.49 -5.10 -9.61
CA ILE A 102 10.52 -4.24 -8.93
C ILE A 102 9.20 -4.96 -8.70
N LEU A 103 8.70 -5.71 -9.69
CA LEU A 103 7.42 -6.41 -9.54
C LEU A 103 7.52 -7.64 -8.62
N LYS A 104 8.63 -8.35 -8.60
CA LYS A 104 8.89 -9.41 -7.60
C LYS A 104 8.96 -8.83 -6.19
N PHE A 105 9.70 -7.75 -5.99
CA PHE A 105 9.75 -7.02 -4.73
C PHE A 105 8.33 -6.68 -4.22
N LEU A 106 7.57 -5.98 -5.06
CA LEU A 106 6.23 -5.54 -4.70
C LEU A 106 5.25 -6.71 -4.48
N GLY A 107 5.39 -7.80 -5.26
CA GLY A 107 4.59 -9.00 -5.11
C GLY A 107 4.90 -9.76 -3.81
N PHE A 108 6.16 -9.84 -3.44
CA PHE A 108 6.61 -10.45 -2.19
C PHE A 108 6.07 -9.69 -0.96
N GLU A 109 6.23 -8.38 -0.93
CA GLU A 109 5.67 -7.56 0.17
C GLU A 109 4.15 -7.63 0.24
N GLN A 110 3.49 -7.78 -0.92
CA GLN A 110 2.04 -7.87 -0.98
C GLN A 110 1.49 -9.11 -0.26
N ILE A 111 2.25 -10.21 -0.19
CA ILE A 111 1.88 -11.42 0.57
C ILE A 111 1.58 -11.05 2.03
N PHE A 112 2.53 -10.38 2.68
CA PHE A 112 2.45 -10.05 4.11
C PHE A 112 1.42 -8.96 4.38
N LYS A 113 1.33 -7.95 3.51
CA LYS A 113 0.32 -6.92 3.61
C LYS A 113 -1.10 -7.47 3.53
N ASN A 114 -1.35 -8.38 2.57
CA ASN A 114 -2.67 -8.99 2.40
C ASN A 114 -3.02 -9.93 3.56
N SER A 115 -2.05 -10.69 4.04
CA SER A 115 -2.27 -11.63 5.15
C SER A 115 -2.71 -10.93 6.44
N LEU A 116 -2.20 -9.72 6.70
CA LEU A 116 -2.60 -8.91 7.86
C LEU A 116 -4.07 -8.51 7.84
N THR A 117 -4.67 -8.34 6.66
CA THR A 117 -6.08 -7.90 6.54
C THR A 117 -7.09 -8.94 7.05
N THR A 118 -6.67 -10.15 7.34
CA THR A 118 -7.51 -11.31 7.67
C THR A 118 -8.42 -11.81 6.53
N LEU A 119 -8.50 -11.06 5.43
CA LEU A 119 -9.27 -11.46 4.25
C LEU A 119 -8.55 -12.54 3.43
N PRO A 120 -9.28 -13.40 2.71
CA PRO A 120 -8.70 -14.48 1.90
C PRO A 120 -8.08 -13.94 0.61
N MET A 121 -6.91 -13.35 0.71
CA MET A 121 -6.17 -12.76 -0.42
C MET A 121 -4.70 -13.16 -0.35
N GLY A 122 -4.23 -13.83 -1.38
CA GLY A 122 -2.82 -14.11 -1.60
C GLY A 122 -2.02 -12.88 -2.06
N GLY A 123 -0.78 -13.07 -2.44
CA GLY A 123 0.10 -12.01 -2.93
C GLY A 123 0.33 -12.09 -4.44
N GLY A 124 0.19 -10.97 -5.12
CA GLY A 124 0.53 -10.83 -6.52
C GLY A 124 0.82 -9.39 -6.91
N LYS A 125 1.49 -9.20 -8.04
CA LYS A 125 1.79 -7.88 -8.58
C LYS A 125 1.93 -7.95 -10.09
N GLY A 126 1.61 -6.87 -10.78
CA GLY A 126 1.80 -6.80 -12.22
C GLY A 126 2.03 -5.38 -12.71
N GLY A 127 2.12 -5.26 -14.02
CA GLY A 127 2.29 -3.96 -14.65
C GLY A 127 2.99 -3.99 -16.00
N SER A 128 3.40 -2.83 -16.44
CA SER A 128 4.08 -2.63 -17.71
C SER A 128 4.99 -1.41 -17.65
N ASP A 129 6.01 -1.39 -18.49
CA ASP A 129 6.86 -0.24 -18.79
C ASP A 129 6.15 0.87 -19.61
N PHE A 130 4.84 0.75 -19.81
CA PHE A 130 3.99 1.78 -20.42
C PHE A 130 3.87 2.99 -19.50
N ASP A 131 4.04 4.20 -20.06
CA ASP A 131 3.81 5.47 -19.36
C ASP A 131 2.47 6.08 -19.83
N PRO A 132 1.43 6.08 -18.98
CA PRO A 132 0.15 6.70 -19.32
C PRO A 132 0.19 8.24 -19.30
N LYS A 133 1.26 8.83 -18.74
CA LYS A 133 1.37 10.26 -18.59
C LYS A 133 1.53 10.94 -19.95
N GLY A 134 0.67 11.92 -20.23
CA GLY A 134 0.67 12.64 -21.49
C GLY A 134 0.08 11.88 -22.67
N LYS A 135 -0.48 10.67 -22.44
CA LYS A 135 -1.20 9.91 -23.48
C LYS A 135 -2.68 10.31 -23.55
N SER A 136 -3.23 10.25 -24.75
CA SER A 136 -4.67 10.42 -24.94
C SER A 136 -5.47 9.27 -24.34
N ASP A 137 -6.77 9.49 -24.08
CA ASP A 137 -7.66 8.43 -23.61
C ASP A 137 -7.75 7.26 -24.61
N ARG A 138 -7.65 7.56 -25.91
CA ARG A 138 -7.64 6.56 -26.98
C ARG A 138 -6.39 5.68 -26.92
N GLU A 139 -5.21 6.27 -26.72
CA GLU A 139 -3.94 5.56 -26.57
C GLU A 139 -3.94 4.68 -25.33
N VAL A 140 -4.37 5.23 -24.19
CA VAL A 140 -4.47 4.47 -22.93
C VAL A 140 -5.45 3.32 -23.06
N MET A 141 -6.60 3.54 -23.71
CA MET A 141 -7.58 2.49 -23.96
C MET A 141 -7.01 1.39 -24.88
N ALA A 142 -6.33 1.76 -25.97
CA ALA A 142 -5.70 0.81 -26.88
C ALA A 142 -4.65 -0.05 -26.17
N PHE A 143 -3.81 0.58 -25.34
CA PHE A 143 -2.85 -0.15 -24.50
C PHE A 143 -3.56 -1.11 -23.52
N CYS A 144 -4.53 -0.63 -22.74
CA CYS A 144 -5.25 -1.43 -21.75
C CYS A 144 -5.96 -2.64 -22.38
N GLN A 145 -6.55 -2.46 -23.56
CA GLN A 145 -7.21 -3.54 -24.30
C GLN A 145 -6.20 -4.58 -24.77
N SER A 146 -5.07 -4.15 -25.32
CA SER A 146 -3.99 -5.07 -25.73
C SER A 146 -3.39 -5.81 -24.53
N PHE A 147 -3.09 -5.12 -23.44
CA PHE A 147 -2.59 -5.71 -22.19
C PHE A 147 -3.55 -6.78 -21.65
N MET A 148 -4.84 -6.47 -21.59
CA MET A 148 -5.85 -7.41 -21.10
C MET A 148 -6.08 -8.59 -22.04
N THR A 149 -5.89 -8.42 -23.35
CA THR A 149 -6.00 -9.52 -24.32
C THR A 149 -5.01 -10.66 -24.05
N GLU A 150 -3.86 -10.37 -23.46
CA GLU A 150 -2.93 -11.40 -22.97
C GLU A 150 -3.25 -11.83 -21.53
N LEU A 151 -3.49 -10.89 -20.64
CA LEU A 151 -3.62 -11.15 -19.20
C LEU A 151 -4.91 -11.93 -18.84
N TYR A 152 -6.01 -11.77 -19.57
CA TYR A 152 -7.32 -12.36 -19.21
C TYR A 152 -7.32 -13.88 -19.01
N ARG A 153 -6.37 -14.58 -19.63
CA ARG A 153 -6.23 -16.04 -19.53
C ARG A 153 -5.76 -16.51 -18.16
N HIS A 154 -5.17 -15.62 -17.40
CA HIS A 154 -4.46 -15.93 -16.15
C HIS A 154 -5.18 -15.38 -14.92
N ILE A 155 -6.12 -14.47 -15.09
CA ILE A 155 -6.83 -13.79 -14.00
C ILE A 155 -8.29 -14.19 -13.93
N GLY A 156 -8.90 -13.96 -12.78
CA GLY A 156 -10.30 -14.25 -12.52
C GLY A 156 -10.68 -14.01 -11.07
N PRO A 157 -11.98 -13.97 -10.73
CA PRO A 157 -12.44 -13.59 -9.39
C PRO A 157 -11.93 -14.52 -8.27
N ASN A 158 -11.64 -15.78 -8.60
CA ASN A 158 -11.20 -16.80 -7.65
C ASN A 158 -9.75 -17.29 -7.90
N THR A 159 -9.05 -16.70 -8.85
CA THR A 159 -7.67 -17.07 -9.20
C THR A 159 -6.71 -15.94 -8.91
N ASP A 160 -6.91 -14.82 -9.58
CA ASP A 160 -6.05 -13.64 -9.49
C ASP A 160 -6.87 -12.38 -9.75
N VAL A 161 -6.87 -11.45 -8.80
CA VAL A 161 -7.67 -10.22 -8.85
C VAL A 161 -6.75 -8.99 -8.81
N PRO A 162 -6.33 -8.47 -9.97
CA PRO A 162 -5.53 -7.26 -10.03
C PRO A 162 -6.30 -6.02 -9.55
N ALA A 163 -5.55 -4.97 -9.23
CA ALA A 163 -6.07 -3.68 -8.76
C ALA A 163 -5.31 -2.51 -9.39
N GLY A 164 -5.71 -1.28 -9.06
CA GLY A 164 -4.94 -0.09 -9.38
C GLY A 164 -3.63 0.03 -8.61
N ASP A 165 -2.68 0.76 -9.18
CA ASP A 165 -1.40 1.14 -8.59
C ASP A 165 -0.90 2.42 -9.33
N ILE A 166 0.37 2.79 -9.21
CA ILE A 166 0.93 3.93 -9.94
C ILE A 166 0.62 3.80 -11.44
N GLY A 167 0.06 4.86 -12.03
CA GLY A 167 -0.32 4.90 -13.44
C GLY A 167 -1.58 4.11 -13.81
N THR A 168 -2.24 3.46 -12.85
CA THR A 168 -3.46 2.69 -13.07
C THR A 168 -4.56 3.14 -12.11
N GLY A 169 -5.38 4.04 -12.56
CA GLY A 169 -6.55 4.54 -11.84
C GLY A 169 -7.86 3.92 -12.30
N ALA A 170 -8.97 4.55 -11.93
CA ALA A 170 -10.33 4.10 -12.28
C ALA A 170 -10.54 4.03 -13.81
N ARG A 171 -9.92 4.94 -14.58
CA ARG A 171 -9.99 4.94 -16.04
C ARG A 171 -9.38 3.67 -16.64
N GLU A 172 -8.14 3.36 -16.27
CA GLU A 172 -7.41 2.18 -16.74
C GLU A 172 -8.10 0.89 -16.31
N ILE A 173 -8.54 0.82 -15.06
CA ILE A 173 -9.32 -0.33 -14.54
C ILE A 173 -10.62 -0.49 -15.35
N GLY A 174 -11.30 0.60 -15.68
CA GLY A 174 -12.50 0.56 -16.51
C GLY A 174 -12.24 -0.01 -17.89
N TYR A 175 -11.18 0.44 -18.59
CA TYR A 175 -10.81 -0.07 -19.91
C TYR A 175 -10.40 -1.56 -19.87
N MET A 176 -9.63 -1.96 -18.85
CA MET A 176 -9.24 -3.35 -18.65
C MET A 176 -10.44 -4.25 -18.33
N PHE A 177 -11.34 -3.80 -17.46
CA PHE A 177 -12.56 -4.55 -17.12
C PHE A 177 -13.48 -4.72 -18.33
N GLY A 178 -13.69 -3.66 -19.13
CA GLY A 178 -14.48 -3.73 -20.35
C GLY A 178 -13.94 -4.75 -21.36
N GLN A 179 -12.60 -4.80 -21.52
CA GLN A 179 -11.96 -5.78 -22.40
C GLN A 179 -12.05 -7.20 -21.84
N TYR A 180 -11.80 -7.39 -20.55
CA TYR A 180 -11.97 -8.70 -19.90
C TYR A 180 -13.38 -9.23 -20.09
N LYS A 181 -14.41 -8.42 -19.77
CA LYS A 181 -15.82 -8.77 -19.94
C LYS A 181 -16.14 -9.19 -21.40
N ARG A 182 -15.58 -8.47 -22.38
CA ARG A 182 -15.77 -8.77 -23.80
C ARG A 182 -15.14 -10.12 -24.19
N LEU A 183 -13.92 -10.41 -23.71
CA LEU A 183 -13.19 -11.63 -24.04
C LEU A 183 -13.80 -12.88 -23.38
N ARG A 184 -14.22 -12.73 -22.11
CA ARG A 184 -14.81 -13.83 -21.33
C ARG A 184 -16.31 -14.02 -21.59
N ASN A 185 -16.99 -13.02 -22.14
CA ASN A 185 -18.45 -12.94 -22.24
C ASN A 185 -19.16 -13.17 -20.91
N GLU A 186 -18.60 -12.63 -19.83
CA GLU A 186 -19.13 -12.73 -18.48
C GLU A 186 -18.88 -11.43 -17.69
N TRP A 187 -19.80 -11.10 -16.79
CA TRP A 187 -19.53 -10.14 -15.72
C TRP A 187 -19.05 -10.91 -14.49
N SER A 188 -17.91 -10.51 -13.94
CA SER A 188 -17.33 -11.17 -12.77
C SER A 188 -16.62 -10.18 -11.85
N GLY A 189 -16.27 -10.62 -10.63
CA GLY A 189 -15.53 -9.83 -9.65
C GLY A 189 -14.03 -9.70 -9.93
N VAL A 190 -13.59 -9.89 -11.17
CA VAL A 190 -12.20 -9.64 -11.58
C VAL A 190 -11.90 -8.15 -11.51
N LEU A 191 -10.68 -7.78 -11.13
CA LEU A 191 -10.23 -6.41 -10.90
C LEU A 191 -10.95 -5.72 -9.73
N THR A 192 -10.22 -4.93 -8.98
CA THR A 192 -10.78 -4.03 -7.97
C THR A 192 -10.36 -2.58 -8.22
N GLY A 193 -11.08 -1.63 -7.62
CA GLY A 193 -10.99 -0.21 -7.98
C GLY A 193 -11.86 0.13 -9.19
N LYS A 194 -12.89 -0.69 -9.44
CA LYS A 194 -13.90 -0.43 -10.47
C LYS A 194 -14.74 0.80 -10.11
N GLY A 195 -15.32 1.42 -11.12
CA GLY A 195 -16.34 2.44 -10.90
C GLY A 195 -17.60 1.87 -10.25
N LEU A 196 -18.28 2.67 -9.44
CA LEU A 196 -19.51 2.28 -8.75
C LEU A 196 -20.58 1.67 -9.67
N PRO A 197 -20.81 2.20 -10.92
CA PRO A 197 -21.81 1.64 -11.82
C PRO A 197 -21.55 0.21 -12.28
N PHE A 198 -20.34 -0.33 -12.10
CA PHE A 198 -19.98 -1.66 -12.58
C PHE A 198 -19.23 -2.50 -11.54
N GLY A 199 -19.60 -2.38 -10.28
CA GLY A 199 -19.14 -3.27 -9.20
C GLY A 199 -18.04 -2.72 -8.30
N GLY A 200 -17.78 -1.42 -8.34
CA GLY A 200 -16.91 -0.73 -7.39
C GLY A 200 -17.52 -0.63 -5.99
N SER A 201 -16.68 -0.42 -4.99
CA SER A 201 -17.09 -0.25 -3.59
C SER A 201 -17.07 1.21 -3.17
N LEU A 202 -18.06 1.63 -2.39
CA LEU A 202 -18.00 2.86 -1.60
C LEU A 202 -16.83 2.79 -0.62
N ALA A 203 -16.42 3.93 -0.10
CA ALA A 203 -15.27 4.10 0.82
C ALA A 203 -13.90 3.65 0.25
N ARG A 204 -13.80 3.24 -1.04
CA ARG A 204 -12.51 2.78 -1.61
C ARG A 204 -11.49 3.92 -1.74
N THR A 205 -11.94 5.11 -2.10
CA THR A 205 -11.09 6.32 -2.25
C THR A 205 -10.52 6.75 -0.91
N GLU A 206 -11.33 6.71 0.13
CA GLU A 206 -11.01 7.09 1.50
C GLU A 206 -10.16 6.06 2.23
N ALA A 207 -10.27 4.81 1.85
CA ALA A 207 -9.87 3.64 2.63
C ALA A 207 -8.43 3.65 3.14
N THR A 208 -7.47 4.13 2.35
CA THR A 208 -6.07 4.13 2.77
C THR A 208 -5.84 5.17 3.87
N GLY A 209 -6.31 6.40 3.65
CA GLY A 209 -6.20 7.48 4.64
C GLY A 209 -7.00 7.18 5.91
N TYR A 210 -8.25 6.75 5.77
CA TYR A 210 -9.10 6.36 6.91
C TYR A 210 -8.48 5.21 7.69
N GLY A 211 -7.99 4.17 6.98
CA GLY A 211 -7.36 3.02 7.60
C GLY A 211 -6.12 3.40 8.42
N ALA A 212 -5.26 4.28 7.90
CA ALA A 212 -4.09 4.75 8.64
C ALA A 212 -4.48 5.49 9.93
N VAL A 213 -5.55 6.28 9.89
CA VAL A 213 -6.07 6.96 11.08
C VAL A 213 -6.71 5.97 12.05
N TYR A 214 -7.46 4.97 11.59
CA TYR A 214 -8.00 3.93 12.47
C TYR A 214 -6.87 3.12 13.15
N PHE A 215 -5.81 2.78 12.43
CA PHE A 215 -4.63 2.15 13.01
C PHE A 215 -4.01 3.04 14.11
N LEU A 216 -3.86 4.33 13.83
CA LEU A 216 -3.37 5.33 14.80
C LEU A 216 -4.25 5.41 16.06
N THR A 217 -5.57 5.29 15.95
CA THR A 217 -6.44 5.30 17.15
C THR A 217 -6.13 4.17 18.11
N HIS A 218 -5.77 2.99 17.61
CA HIS A 218 -5.35 1.86 18.45
C HIS A 218 -3.97 2.08 19.08
N MET A 219 -3.03 2.69 18.35
CA MET A 219 -1.72 3.09 18.93
C MET A 219 -1.88 4.07 20.07
N LEU A 220 -2.76 5.07 19.90
CA LEU A 220 -3.06 6.07 20.95
C LEU A 220 -3.76 5.41 22.14
N ALA A 221 -4.73 4.53 21.90
CA ALA A 221 -5.45 3.82 22.96
C ALA A 221 -4.51 2.96 23.84
N GLU A 222 -3.49 2.34 23.27
CA GLU A 222 -2.45 1.62 24.04
C GLU A 222 -1.72 2.53 25.04
N LYS A 223 -1.59 3.81 24.70
CA LYS A 223 -0.98 4.83 25.56
C LYS A 223 -1.99 5.60 26.40
N ASN A 224 -3.28 5.15 26.45
CA ASN A 224 -4.41 5.82 27.09
C ASN A 224 -4.65 7.25 26.56
N GLU A 225 -4.44 7.45 25.27
CA GLU A 225 -4.61 8.72 24.56
C GLU A 225 -5.67 8.60 23.45
N THR A 226 -6.11 9.75 22.94
CA THR A 226 -7.03 9.86 21.80
C THR A 226 -6.54 10.92 20.84
N LEU A 227 -7.11 10.97 19.63
CA LEU A 227 -6.81 12.01 18.63
C LEU A 227 -7.32 13.40 19.03
N ASN A 228 -8.29 13.48 19.94
CA ASN A 228 -8.87 14.75 20.32
C ASN A 228 -7.83 15.72 20.91
N GLY A 229 -7.72 16.89 20.29
CA GLY A 229 -6.75 17.93 20.68
C GLY A 229 -5.31 17.70 20.23
N LYS A 230 -5.00 16.61 19.54
CA LYS A 230 -3.65 16.35 18.98
C LYS A 230 -3.38 17.20 17.75
N THR A 231 -2.14 17.60 17.59
CA THR A 231 -1.63 18.28 16.40
C THR A 231 -0.98 17.26 15.47
N VAL A 232 -1.37 17.29 14.18
CA VAL A 232 -0.93 16.31 13.17
C VAL A 232 -0.27 17.01 11.99
N CYS A 233 0.95 16.62 11.66
CA CYS A 233 1.61 16.96 10.41
C CYS A 233 1.41 15.85 9.38
N ILE A 234 0.89 16.20 8.20
CA ILE A 234 0.70 15.28 7.07
C ILE A 234 1.50 15.78 5.88
N SER A 235 2.23 14.90 5.21
CA SER A 235 2.80 15.16 3.89
C SER A 235 1.88 14.65 2.78
N GLY A 236 2.04 15.21 1.59
CA GLY A 236 1.18 14.89 0.45
C GLY A 236 -0.11 15.69 0.42
N SER A 237 -0.79 15.61 -0.71
CA SER A 237 -2.10 16.20 -0.99
C SER A 237 -2.89 15.36 -2.00
N GLY A 238 -2.54 14.09 -2.11
CA GLY A 238 -3.33 13.09 -2.85
C GLY A 238 -4.36 12.41 -1.95
N ASN A 239 -5.06 11.39 -2.47
CA ASN A 239 -6.14 10.70 -1.76
C ASN A 239 -5.76 10.27 -0.33
N VAL A 240 -4.58 9.66 -0.15
CA VAL A 240 -4.17 9.20 1.19
C VAL A 240 -4.09 10.36 2.17
N ALA A 241 -3.43 11.45 1.79
CA ALA A 241 -3.25 12.62 2.65
C ALA A 241 -4.57 13.35 2.94
N ILE A 242 -5.39 13.59 1.90
CA ILE A 242 -6.68 14.28 2.04
C ILE A 242 -7.59 13.52 2.99
N TYR A 243 -7.74 12.21 2.80
CA TYR A 243 -8.67 11.42 3.61
C TYR A 243 -8.10 11.05 4.99
N ALA A 244 -6.77 10.97 5.15
CA ALA A 244 -6.16 10.91 6.49
C ALA A 244 -6.44 12.22 7.27
N ALA A 245 -6.24 13.38 6.64
CA ALA A 245 -6.53 14.66 7.23
C ALA A 245 -8.01 14.80 7.63
N GLN A 246 -8.91 14.45 6.72
CA GLN A 246 -10.35 14.48 6.96
C GLN A 246 -10.74 13.59 8.16
N LYS A 247 -10.28 12.34 8.20
CA LYS A 247 -10.63 11.42 9.29
C LYS A 247 -10.02 11.84 10.61
N ALA A 248 -8.76 12.30 10.62
CA ALA A 248 -8.11 12.80 11.83
C ALA A 248 -8.87 13.98 12.44
N GLN A 249 -9.31 14.93 11.61
CA GLN A 249 -10.13 16.07 12.07
C GLN A 249 -11.51 15.65 12.55
N GLN A 250 -12.16 14.69 11.88
CA GLN A 250 -13.45 14.12 12.37
C GLN A 250 -13.31 13.52 13.76
N LEU A 251 -12.13 13.02 14.12
CA LEU A 251 -11.83 12.45 15.44
C LEU A 251 -11.21 13.48 16.42
N GLY A 252 -11.26 14.77 16.09
CA GLY A 252 -10.90 15.88 16.98
C GLY A 252 -9.44 16.32 16.93
N ALA A 253 -8.63 15.80 16.01
CA ALA A 253 -7.26 16.30 15.80
C ALA A 253 -7.24 17.63 15.02
N LYS A 254 -6.16 18.37 15.14
CA LYS A 254 -5.86 19.53 14.31
C LYS A 254 -4.74 19.16 13.31
N VAL A 255 -5.09 19.02 12.05
CA VAL A 255 -4.10 18.80 10.97
C VAL A 255 -3.58 20.15 10.51
N ILE A 256 -2.28 20.38 10.61
CA ILE A 256 -1.66 21.70 10.38
C ILE A 256 -0.83 21.77 9.10
N THR A 257 -0.52 20.65 8.44
CA THR A 257 0.26 20.66 7.21
C THR A 257 -0.32 19.74 6.14
N VAL A 258 -0.11 20.10 4.88
CA VAL A 258 -0.20 19.26 3.69
C VAL A 258 0.88 19.69 2.70
N SER A 259 1.31 18.81 1.79
CA SER A 259 2.41 19.13 0.88
C SER A 259 2.20 18.59 -0.53
N ASP A 260 2.98 19.07 -1.48
CA ASP A 260 3.18 18.44 -2.78
C ASP A 260 4.67 18.52 -3.18
N SER A 261 5.01 18.15 -4.42
CA SER A 261 6.40 18.15 -4.88
C SER A 261 7.05 19.54 -4.98
N SER A 262 6.29 20.62 -4.80
CA SER A 262 6.80 22.00 -4.85
C SER A 262 7.01 22.65 -3.48
N GLY A 263 6.48 22.03 -2.40
CA GLY A 263 6.61 22.55 -1.04
C GLY A 263 5.47 22.10 -0.14
N TYR A 264 5.30 22.74 0.99
CA TYR A 264 4.19 22.45 1.91
C TYR A 264 3.46 23.73 2.34
N VAL A 265 2.23 23.51 2.81
CA VAL A 265 1.42 24.53 3.48
C VAL A 265 1.40 24.23 4.97
N TYR A 266 1.63 25.24 5.78
CA TYR A 266 1.39 25.28 7.20
C TYR A 266 0.18 26.16 7.50
N ASP A 267 -0.83 25.60 8.17
CA ASP A 267 -2.01 26.34 8.60
C ASP A 267 -2.22 26.14 10.12
N PRO A 268 -1.86 27.13 10.96
CA PRO A 268 -1.98 27.03 12.42
C PRO A 268 -3.43 26.90 12.91
N ASP A 269 -4.40 27.32 12.11
CA ASP A 269 -5.83 27.19 12.42
C ASP A 269 -6.40 25.79 12.06
N GLY A 270 -5.61 25.00 11.34
CA GLY A 270 -5.96 23.68 10.84
C GLY A 270 -6.38 23.72 9.36
N ILE A 271 -5.98 22.67 8.63
CA ILE A 271 -6.27 22.53 7.21
C ILE A 271 -7.78 22.49 6.95
N ASP A 272 -8.26 23.34 6.06
CA ASP A 272 -9.62 23.32 5.55
C ASP A 272 -9.75 22.21 4.48
N ILE A 273 -10.46 21.14 4.82
CA ILE A 273 -10.57 19.95 3.96
C ILE A 273 -11.34 20.25 2.68
N GLU A 274 -12.37 21.05 2.73
CA GLU A 274 -13.18 21.37 1.53
C GLU A 274 -12.39 22.23 0.55
N LEU A 275 -11.63 23.21 1.05
CA LEU A 275 -10.70 23.98 0.21
C LEU A 275 -9.59 23.10 -0.35
N LEU A 276 -9.04 22.18 0.45
CA LEU A 276 -8.02 21.24 -0.01
C LEU A 276 -8.53 20.35 -1.16
N LYS A 277 -9.74 19.81 -1.03
CA LYS A 277 -10.40 19.03 -2.07
C LYS A 277 -10.65 19.86 -3.32
N ASP A 278 -11.17 21.08 -3.19
CA ASP A 278 -11.37 21.98 -4.32
C ASP A 278 -10.07 22.20 -5.09
N VAL A 279 -8.99 22.55 -4.40
CA VAL A 279 -7.67 22.77 -5.01
C VAL A 279 -7.15 21.50 -5.71
N LYS A 280 -7.24 20.33 -5.06
CA LYS A 280 -6.56 19.11 -5.52
C LYS A 280 -7.40 18.23 -6.42
N GLU A 281 -8.68 18.03 -6.11
CA GLU A 281 -9.56 17.11 -6.84
C GLU A 281 -10.32 17.82 -7.96
N VAL A 282 -10.80 19.05 -7.73
CA VAL A 282 -11.58 19.82 -8.72
C VAL A 282 -10.66 20.60 -9.66
N ARG A 283 -9.87 21.53 -9.12
CA ARG A 283 -8.98 22.39 -9.94
C ARG A 283 -7.69 21.68 -10.40
N ARG A 284 -7.30 20.59 -9.74
CA ARG A 284 -6.05 19.82 -9.97
C ARG A 284 -4.81 20.70 -9.92
N ALA A 285 -4.84 21.69 -9.04
CA ALA A 285 -3.82 22.70 -8.89
C ALA A 285 -2.70 22.30 -7.90
N ARG A 286 -1.68 23.14 -7.78
CA ARG A 286 -0.62 22.99 -6.78
C ARG A 286 -1.10 23.46 -5.40
N ILE A 287 -0.48 22.89 -4.34
CA ILE A 287 -0.87 23.21 -2.96
C ILE A 287 -0.65 24.70 -2.61
N ARG A 288 0.21 25.40 -3.32
CA ARG A 288 0.41 26.84 -3.18
C ARG A 288 -0.89 27.62 -3.31
N GLU A 289 -1.81 27.21 -4.21
CA GLU A 289 -3.11 27.89 -4.38
C GLU A 289 -4.01 27.78 -3.15
N TYR A 290 -3.81 26.77 -2.31
CA TYR A 290 -4.47 26.67 -1.01
C TYR A 290 -4.07 27.85 -0.11
N ALA A 291 -2.76 28.13 0.01
CA ALA A 291 -2.26 29.23 0.82
C ALA A 291 -2.67 30.60 0.26
N GLU A 292 -2.79 30.73 -1.05
CA GLU A 292 -3.30 31.96 -1.69
C GLU A 292 -4.78 32.22 -1.37
N ALA A 293 -5.57 31.17 -1.15
CA ALA A 293 -7.00 31.23 -0.86
C ALA A 293 -7.31 31.34 0.65
N ARG A 294 -6.33 31.11 1.54
CA ARG A 294 -6.54 31.06 2.99
C ARG A 294 -5.53 31.92 3.77
N THR A 295 -6.06 32.93 4.46
CA THR A 295 -5.23 33.98 5.09
C THR A 295 -4.38 33.50 6.25
N SER A 296 -4.77 32.40 6.95
CA SER A 296 -3.98 31.81 8.04
C SER A 296 -2.86 30.92 7.53
N ALA A 297 -2.91 30.47 6.28
CA ALA A 297 -1.98 29.52 5.72
C ALA A 297 -0.69 30.18 5.19
N ILE A 298 0.43 29.53 5.41
CA ILE A 298 1.76 29.95 4.96
C ILE A 298 2.29 28.87 4.02
N TYR A 299 2.78 29.26 2.84
CA TYR A 299 3.41 28.34 1.90
C TYR A 299 4.93 28.38 2.03
N HIS A 300 5.56 27.21 2.15
CA HIS A 300 7.00 27.01 2.21
C HIS A 300 7.47 26.28 0.95
N GLU A 301 8.11 27.04 0.05
CA GLU A 301 8.55 26.51 -1.24
C GLU A 301 9.80 25.62 -1.10
N GLY A 302 9.78 24.44 -1.73
CA GLY A 302 10.91 23.52 -1.76
C GLY A 302 11.20 22.80 -0.44
N GLU A 303 10.39 23.02 0.60
CA GLU A 303 10.58 22.44 1.92
C GLU A 303 9.61 21.29 2.20
N ARG A 304 9.94 20.48 3.23
CA ARG A 304 9.12 19.38 3.74
C ARG A 304 8.53 19.75 5.11
N PRO A 305 7.35 19.25 5.51
CA PRO A 305 6.64 19.72 6.71
C PRO A 305 7.21 19.23 8.04
N TRP A 306 8.29 18.47 8.04
CA TRP A 306 8.80 17.77 9.21
C TRP A 306 9.54 18.66 10.21
N GLY A 307 9.64 19.95 9.92
CA GLY A 307 10.14 20.98 10.85
C GLY A 307 9.08 21.56 11.78
N GLU A 308 7.78 21.33 11.48
CA GLU A 308 6.67 21.84 12.28
C GLU A 308 6.47 20.98 13.54
N THR A 309 6.17 21.65 14.66
CA THR A 309 5.91 20.95 15.93
C THR A 309 4.57 20.25 15.89
N CYS A 310 4.56 18.93 16.11
CA CYS A 310 3.35 18.12 16.13
C CYS A 310 3.46 16.93 17.09
N ASP A 311 2.32 16.42 17.55
CA ASP A 311 2.25 15.17 18.32
C ASP A 311 2.42 13.94 17.43
N ILE A 312 1.93 14.04 16.20
CA ILE A 312 1.79 12.93 15.26
C ILE A 312 2.27 13.37 13.88
N ALA A 313 3.13 12.57 13.24
CA ALA A 313 3.52 12.75 11.85
C ALA A 313 2.98 11.60 10.98
N MET A 314 2.34 11.95 9.86
CA MET A 314 1.79 11.00 8.90
C MET A 314 2.39 11.25 7.51
N PRO A 315 3.47 10.53 7.13
CA PRO A 315 4.02 10.61 5.79
C PRO A 315 3.08 9.90 4.79
N CYS A 316 2.43 10.70 3.93
CA CYS A 316 1.38 10.26 3.01
C CYS A 316 1.68 10.60 1.54
N ALA A 317 2.90 11.02 1.20
CA ALA A 317 3.24 11.45 -0.17
C ALA A 317 3.94 10.35 -0.97
N THR A 318 5.25 10.21 -0.81
CA THR A 318 6.08 9.36 -1.67
C THR A 318 7.10 8.53 -0.89
N GLN A 319 7.66 7.52 -1.56
CA GLN A 319 8.73 6.71 -1.01
C GLN A 319 9.96 7.57 -0.63
N ASN A 320 10.59 7.26 0.50
CA ASN A 320 11.81 7.90 1.01
C ASN A 320 11.70 9.43 1.18
N GLU A 321 10.53 9.95 1.49
CA GLU A 321 10.31 11.38 1.73
C GLU A 321 10.71 11.85 3.12
N LEU A 322 10.81 10.96 4.10
CA LEU A 322 11.22 11.24 5.46
C LEU A 322 12.63 10.65 5.69
N GLU A 323 13.63 11.52 5.71
CA GLU A 323 15.03 11.16 5.86
C GLU A 323 15.50 11.34 7.31
N LEU A 324 16.74 10.92 7.63
CA LEU A 324 17.29 11.03 9.00
C LEU A 324 17.21 12.44 9.56
N THR A 325 17.53 13.46 8.77
CA THR A 325 17.47 14.86 9.20
C THR A 325 16.04 15.29 9.54
N ASP A 326 15.04 14.77 8.86
CA ASP A 326 13.64 15.03 9.14
C ASP A 326 13.19 14.30 10.42
N ALA A 327 13.63 13.05 10.60
CA ALA A 327 13.39 12.28 11.83
C ALA A 327 13.97 12.98 13.05
N GLN A 328 15.17 13.57 12.94
CA GLN A 328 15.79 14.36 14.01
C GLN A 328 14.97 15.60 14.36
N LYS A 329 14.40 16.30 13.37
CA LYS A 329 13.50 17.44 13.60
C LYS A 329 12.21 16.99 14.32
N LEU A 330 11.60 15.91 13.89
CA LEU A 330 10.40 15.36 14.52
C LEU A 330 10.64 15.00 15.99
N VAL A 331 11.73 14.29 16.29
CA VAL A 331 12.09 13.93 17.67
C VAL A 331 12.35 15.19 18.52
N SER A 332 13.14 16.15 18.01
CA SER A 332 13.41 17.40 18.72
C SER A 332 12.17 18.27 18.90
N GLY A 333 11.21 18.20 17.98
CA GLY A 333 9.89 18.85 18.06
C GLY A 333 8.90 18.16 19.00
N GLY A 334 9.26 17.00 19.58
CA GLY A 334 8.42 16.27 20.54
C GLY A 334 7.38 15.35 19.91
N THR A 335 7.52 15.00 18.63
CA THR A 335 6.65 14.03 17.95
C THR A 335 6.74 12.66 18.62
N ARG A 336 5.59 12.08 18.97
CA ARG A 336 5.52 10.82 19.70
C ARG A 336 5.02 9.65 18.86
N PHE A 337 4.34 9.94 17.76
CA PHE A 337 3.76 8.94 16.89
C PHE A 337 4.09 9.23 15.43
N VAL A 338 4.53 8.21 14.71
CA VAL A 338 4.70 8.26 13.25
C VAL A 338 3.88 7.14 12.61
N VAL A 339 3.03 7.48 11.65
CA VAL A 339 2.14 6.51 10.98
C VAL A 339 2.26 6.65 9.47
N GLU A 340 2.82 5.66 8.82
CA GLU A 340 3.04 5.67 7.39
C GLU A 340 1.75 5.46 6.60
N GLY A 341 1.27 6.50 5.93
CA GLY A 341 0.17 6.41 4.96
C GLY A 341 0.63 5.99 3.57
N ALA A 342 1.82 6.43 3.15
CA ALA A 342 2.45 6.01 1.90
C ALA A 342 3.17 4.65 2.02
N ASN A 343 3.65 4.11 0.91
CA ASN A 343 4.48 2.91 0.91
C ASN A 343 5.95 3.30 1.11
N MET A 344 6.57 2.82 2.18
CA MET A 344 7.97 3.06 2.56
C MET A 344 8.38 4.56 2.46
N PRO A 345 7.62 5.49 3.07
CA PRO A 345 7.94 6.90 2.98
C PRO A 345 9.14 7.29 3.85
N THR A 346 9.44 6.51 4.89
CA THR A 346 10.54 6.74 5.83
C THR A 346 11.74 5.87 5.45
N THR A 347 12.93 6.48 5.36
CA THR A 347 14.14 5.70 5.10
C THR A 347 14.47 4.79 6.30
N LEU A 348 15.18 3.70 6.06
CA LEU A 348 15.55 2.74 7.12
C LEU A 348 16.32 3.43 8.25
N GLU A 349 17.25 4.33 7.92
CA GLU A 349 18.02 5.08 8.89
C GLU A 349 17.14 5.99 9.77
N ALA A 350 16.18 6.69 9.14
CA ALA A 350 15.20 7.51 9.83
C ALA A 350 14.27 6.67 10.71
N THR A 351 13.81 5.52 10.23
CA THR A 351 12.98 4.58 10.99
C THR A 351 13.70 4.09 12.25
N ASN A 352 14.93 3.64 12.12
CA ASN A 352 15.74 3.20 13.26
C ASN A 352 15.92 4.33 14.28
N TYR A 353 16.28 5.53 13.81
CA TYR A 353 16.44 6.69 14.68
C TYR A 353 15.14 7.03 15.44
N LEU A 354 13.98 7.03 14.78
CA LEU A 354 12.69 7.30 15.43
C LEU A 354 12.37 6.26 16.51
N VAL A 355 12.53 4.98 16.22
CA VAL A 355 12.27 3.88 17.16
C VAL A 355 13.22 3.93 18.35
N GLU A 356 14.52 4.14 18.11
CA GLU A 356 15.55 4.25 19.17
C GLU A 356 15.31 5.45 20.10
N ASN A 357 14.67 6.52 19.60
CA ASN A 357 14.31 7.69 20.41
C ASN A 357 12.88 7.62 20.98
N GLY A 358 12.26 6.43 20.99
CA GLY A 358 10.99 6.18 21.68
C GLY A 358 9.75 6.67 20.93
N VAL A 359 9.86 7.01 19.65
CA VAL A 359 8.70 7.32 18.81
C VAL A 359 7.95 6.03 18.49
N PHE A 360 6.65 6.01 18.75
CA PHE A 360 5.81 4.86 18.43
C PHE A 360 5.51 4.86 16.93
N PHE A 361 6.11 3.91 16.21
CA PHE A 361 6.16 3.89 14.74
C PHE A 361 5.25 2.82 14.16
N ALA A 362 4.40 3.19 13.20
CA ALA A 362 3.53 2.29 12.44
C ALA A 362 4.03 2.13 10.99
N PRO A 363 4.46 0.94 10.58
CA PRO A 363 4.95 0.69 9.22
C PRO A 363 3.80 0.72 8.20
N GLY A 364 4.08 1.22 6.99
CA GLY A 364 3.09 1.35 5.92
C GLY A 364 2.36 0.06 5.60
N LYS A 365 3.05 -1.09 5.57
CA LYS A 365 2.41 -2.39 5.27
C LYS A 365 1.25 -2.75 6.22
N ALA A 366 1.27 -2.25 7.46
CA ALA A 366 0.19 -2.41 8.41
C ALA A 366 -0.77 -1.21 8.39
N ALA A 367 -0.25 0.00 8.57
CA ALA A 367 -1.07 1.21 8.71
C ALA A 367 -1.84 1.58 7.44
N ASN A 368 -1.24 1.43 6.25
CA ASN A 368 -1.89 1.77 4.98
C ASN A 368 -2.67 0.60 4.32
N ALA A 369 -2.86 -0.50 5.04
CA ALA A 369 -3.58 -1.67 4.53
C ALA A 369 -5.08 -1.43 4.28
N GLY A 370 -5.62 -0.28 4.68
CA GLY A 370 -7.03 0.08 4.45
C GLY A 370 -7.44 -0.01 2.98
N GLY A 371 -6.60 0.47 2.07
CA GLY A 371 -6.90 0.41 0.64
C GLY A 371 -7.07 -1.01 0.10
N VAL A 372 -6.18 -1.93 0.45
CA VAL A 372 -6.30 -3.34 0.02
C VAL A 372 -7.41 -4.06 0.80
N SER A 373 -7.69 -3.65 2.04
CA SER A 373 -8.82 -4.18 2.82
C SER A 373 -10.15 -3.88 2.12
N VAL A 374 -10.41 -2.64 1.72
CA VAL A 374 -11.63 -2.31 0.98
C VAL A 374 -11.63 -2.93 -0.43
N SER A 375 -10.47 -3.15 -1.05
CA SER A 375 -10.41 -3.97 -2.26
C SER A 375 -10.89 -5.41 -2.03
N GLY A 376 -10.53 -6.03 -0.91
CA GLY A 376 -11.07 -7.35 -0.53
C GLY A 376 -12.57 -7.32 -0.23
N LEU A 377 -13.06 -6.24 0.40
CA LEU A 377 -14.49 -6.03 0.60
C LEU A 377 -15.24 -5.83 -0.74
N GLU A 378 -14.63 -5.17 -1.73
CA GLU A 378 -15.17 -5.08 -3.10
C GLU A 378 -15.29 -6.47 -3.74
N MET A 379 -14.28 -7.35 -3.54
CA MET A 379 -14.36 -8.74 -4.01
C MET A 379 -15.54 -9.48 -3.36
N SER A 380 -15.77 -9.30 -2.06
CA SER A 380 -16.89 -9.92 -1.34
C SER A 380 -18.24 -9.43 -1.88
N GLN A 381 -18.41 -8.11 -2.04
CA GLN A 381 -19.61 -7.52 -2.62
C GLN A 381 -19.87 -8.05 -4.04
N ASN A 382 -18.83 -8.19 -4.85
CA ASN A 382 -18.96 -8.74 -6.21
C ASN A 382 -19.35 -10.22 -6.20
N ALA A 383 -18.82 -11.01 -5.28
CA ALA A 383 -19.17 -12.43 -5.14
C ALA A 383 -20.64 -12.64 -4.70
N GLU A 384 -21.14 -11.74 -3.86
CA GLU A 384 -22.54 -11.74 -3.40
C GLU A 384 -23.50 -11.11 -4.41
N HIS A 385 -22.99 -10.42 -5.45
CA HIS A 385 -23.77 -9.55 -6.35
C HIS A 385 -24.56 -8.45 -5.62
N LEU A 386 -23.96 -7.93 -4.54
CA LEU A 386 -24.53 -6.86 -3.71
C LEU A 386 -23.63 -5.62 -3.69
N SER A 387 -24.20 -4.50 -3.33
CA SER A 387 -23.48 -3.27 -3.01
C SER A 387 -23.81 -2.90 -1.55
N TRP A 388 -22.76 -2.70 -0.75
CA TRP A 388 -22.90 -2.27 0.63
C TRP A 388 -22.90 -0.75 0.71
N THR A 389 -23.53 -0.21 1.76
CA THR A 389 -23.51 1.21 2.07
C THR A 389 -22.10 1.65 2.51
N PHE A 390 -21.87 2.96 2.50
CA PHE A 390 -20.60 3.52 3.00
C PHE A 390 -20.34 3.08 4.45
N ASP A 391 -21.34 3.16 5.32
CA ASP A 391 -21.21 2.82 6.74
C ASP A 391 -20.91 1.33 6.97
N GLU A 392 -21.49 0.44 6.16
CA GLU A 392 -21.17 -1.00 6.22
C GLU A 392 -19.72 -1.28 5.84
N VAL A 393 -19.23 -0.64 4.78
CA VAL A 393 -17.82 -0.78 4.35
C VAL A 393 -16.88 -0.15 5.38
N ASP A 394 -17.18 1.05 5.87
CA ASP A 394 -16.34 1.76 6.85
C ASP A 394 -16.28 1.01 8.19
N SER A 395 -17.40 0.46 8.68
CA SER A 395 -17.41 -0.36 9.90
C SER A 395 -16.56 -1.61 9.77
N LYS A 396 -16.61 -2.28 8.60
CA LYS A 396 -15.75 -3.43 8.33
C LYS A 396 -14.28 -3.02 8.24
N LEU A 397 -13.98 -1.89 7.62
CA LEU A 397 -12.62 -1.33 7.56
C LEU A 397 -12.06 -1.05 8.96
N GLN A 398 -12.84 -0.42 9.86
CA GLN A 398 -12.44 -0.17 11.24
C GLN A 398 -12.06 -1.48 11.94
N ASN A 399 -12.90 -2.51 11.84
CA ASN A 399 -12.64 -3.81 12.44
C ASN A 399 -11.38 -4.48 11.86
N ILE A 400 -11.15 -4.38 10.55
CA ILE A 400 -9.94 -4.92 9.92
C ILE A 400 -8.70 -4.20 10.44
N MET A 401 -8.72 -2.87 10.53
CA MET A 401 -7.57 -2.11 11.01
C MET A 401 -7.28 -2.39 12.50
N ALA A 402 -8.31 -2.58 13.32
CA ALA A 402 -8.17 -3.03 14.70
C ALA A 402 -7.48 -4.41 14.78
N ASN A 403 -7.92 -5.36 13.97
CA ASN A 403 -7.33 -6.70 13.92
C ASN A 403 -5.86 -6.68 13.45
N ILE A 404 -5.53 -5.84 12.46
CA ILE A 404 -4.14 -5.66 11.99
C ILE A 404 -3.26 -5.14 13.14
N TYR A 405 -3.74 -4.11 13.85
CA TYR A 405 -3.01 -3.56 15.00
C TYR A 405 -2.78 -4.62 16.08
N THR A 406 -3.84 -5.30 16.50
CA THR A 406 -3.79 -6.33 17.54
C THR A 406 -2.81 -7.44 17.15
N ALA A 407 -2.93 -7.97 15.93
CA ALA A 407 -2.03 -9.04 15.46
C ALA A 407 -0.56 -8.61 15.44
N ALA A 408 -0.27 -7.37 15.00
CA ALA A 408 1.09 -6.84 14.99
C ALA A 408 1.63 -6.61 16.41
N SER A 409 0.83 -6.04 17.31
CA SER A 409 1.21 -5.78 18.70
C SER A 409 1.47 -7.09 19.47
N GLU A 410 0.55 -8.06 19.39
CA GLU A 410 0.68 -9.37 20.04
C GLU A 410 1.89 -10.18 19.52
N ALA A 411 2.13 -10.14 18.19
CA ALA A 411 3.29 -10.81 17.62
C ALA A 411 4.61 -10.16 18.07
N ALA A 412 4.68 -8.83 18.14
CA ALA A 412 5.84 -8.12 18.66
C ALA A 412 6.13 -8.52 20.12
N GLU A 413 5.12 -8.54 20.96
CA GLU A 413 5.26 -8.94 22.38
C GLU A 413 5.70 -10.38 22.51
N LYS A 414 5.01 -11.31 21.83
CA LYS A 414 5.27 -12.77 21.89
C LYS A 414 6.71 -13.12 21.48
N TYR A 415 7.26 -12.41 20.50
CA TYR A 415 8.60 -12.70 19.96
C TYR A 415 9.70 -11.76 20.46
N GLY A 416 9.47 -11.09 21.61
CA GLY A 416 10.51 -10.38 22.37
C GLY A 416 10.82 -8.95 21.89
N HIS A 417 9.94 -8.35 21.11
CA HIS A 417 10.06 -6.96 20.61
C HIS A 417 8.83 -6.10 20.96
N PRO A 418 8.43 -6.01 22.26
CA PRO A 418 7.21 -5.29 22.64
C PRO A 418 7.23 -3.83 22.14
N GLY A 419 6.12 -3.40 21.55
CA GLY A 419 5.98 -2.05 20.99
C GLY A 419 6.63 -1.84 19.61
N ASN A 420 7.34 -2.82 19.06
CA ASN A 420 7.90 -2.74 17.71
C ASN A 420 6.92 -3.29 16.66
N LEU A 421 6.05 -2.41 16.14
CA LEU A 421 5.03 -2.79 15.17
C LEU A 421 5.59 -3.19 13.79
N ILE A 422 6.82 -2.77 13.45
CA ILE A 422 7.49 -3.21 12.21
C ILE A 422 7.74 -4.71 12.29
N PHE A 423 8.34 -5.11 13.40
CA PHE A 423 8.67 -6.49 13.70
C PHE A 423 7.40 -7.35 13.80
N GLY A 424 6.44 -6.85 14.58
CA GLY A 424 5.18 -7.56 14.78
C GLY A 424 4.38 -7.75 13.51
N ALA A 425 4.29 -6.75 12.62
CA ALA A 425 3.57 -6.86 11.36
C ALA A 425 4.22 -7.90 10.42
N ASN A 426 5.56 -7.93 10.34
CA ASN A 426 6.26 -8.93 9.53
C ASN A 426 6.03 -10.35 10.05
N ILE A 427 6.14 -10.56 11.36
CA ILE A 427 5.91 -11.89 11.99
C ILE A 427 4.45 -12.31 11.85
N ALA A 428 3.49 -11.46 12.20
CA ALA A 428 2.06 -11.80 12.13
C ALA A 428 1.65 -12.16 10.70
N GLY A 429 2.09 -11.35 9.73
CA GLY A 429 1.84 -11.63 8.31
C GLY A 429 2.49 -12.93 7.84
N PHE A 430 3.73 -13.19 8.25
CA PHE A 430 4.44 -14.42 7.91
C PHE A 430 3.78 -15.66 8.49
N LEU A 431 3.48 -15.68 9.78
CA LEU A 431 2.92 -16.86 10.45
C LEU A 431 1.62 -17.33 9.80
N LYS A 432 0.72 -16.42 9.47
CA LYS A 432 -0.55 -16.76 8.80
C LYS A 432 -0.32 -17.46 7.45
N VAL A 433 0.64 -16.98 6.66
CA VAL A 433 0.98 -17.59 5.38
C VAL A 433 1.70 -18.93 5.58
N ALA A 434 2.65 -18.97 6.50
CA ALA A 434 3.40 -20.18 6.85
C ALA A 434 2.48 -21.32 7.30
N ASP A 435 1.55 -21.04 8.22
CA ASP A 435 0.58 -22.02 8.71
C ASP A 435 -0.32 -22.54 7.56
N ALA A 436 -0.77 -21.67 6.67
CA ALA A 436 -1.54 -22.08 5.50
C ALA A 436 -0.73 -22.96 4.55
N MET A 437 0.53 -22.59 4.26
CA MET A 437 1.43 -23.39 3.41
C MET A 437 1.75 -24.75 4.04
N MET A 438 1.94 -24.81 5.36
CA MET A 438 2.18 -26.05 6.07
C MET A 438 0.94 -26.97 6.07
N ALA A 439 -0.25 -26.40 6.29
CA ALA A 439 -1.51 -27.15 6.29
C ALA A 439 -1.87 -27.72 4.92
N GLN A 440 -1.54 -27.02 3.85
CA GLN A 440 -1.81 -27.44 2.46
C GLN A 440 -0.77 -28.42 1.91
N GLY A 441 0.36 -28.58 2.59
CA GLY A 441 1.42 -29.49 2.18
C GLY A 441 2.37 -28.91 1.14
N VAL A 442 2.94 -29.78 0.30
CA VAL A 442 3.85 -29.39 -0.79
C VAL A 442 3.06 -29.39 -2.10
N CYS A 443 2.60 -28.22 -2.52
CA CYS A 443 1.82 -28.01 -3.74
C CYS A 443 2.44 -26.88 -4.57
#